data_aeae59f3d497ebb9bf5118018573c2a2
#
_entry.id   aeae59f3d497ebb9bf5118018573c2a2
#
_cell.length_a   1.000
_cell.length_b   1.000
_cell.length_c   1.000
_cell.angle_alpha   90.00
_cell.angle_beta   90.00
_cell.angle_gamma   90.00
#
_symmetry.space_group_name_H-M   'P 1'
#
loop_
_entity.id
_entity.type
_entity.pdbx_description
1 polymer ?
#
loop_
_entity_poly.entity_id
_entity_poly.type
_entity_poly.pdbx_seq_one_letter_code
_entity_poly.pdbx_strand_id
1 'polypeptide(L)'
;MHYSCFGLATTKSLLTRALNGGYAVPGFNFYNMETLQAILRAGEITQSPIILQVSEEALNYMTDDILMGMIAGAKYKKNQIALHLDHGHSFESCRRAIDIGFSSVMFDGSALPLQDNIKISRRVADYAHKFDVSVETELGVLAGIEDETTKSDSHNYTDPSIVRDFVKQTNTDSLAVAIGTSHGAYKTKNTNQKLRFDILQQIAMNIPKTPLVLHGASSIPQKFVNTINKFGCDITGARGIPSVQLRHAIALHITKINVDSASRLAFTAAVRETLSREANVFNPRKYLTNAMDAITKNCINEIQNIMGSGYKI
;
A
#
# COMPACT_ATOMS: atom_id res chain seq x y z
N MET A 1 12.25 0.66 -19.53
CA MET A 1 12.05 2.12 -19.83
C MET A 1 12.20 2.87 -18.52
N HIS A 2 12.84 4.04 -18.45
CA HIS A 2 13.06 4.74 -17.18
C HIS A 2 11.75 5.41 -16.71
N TYR A 3 11.42 5.32 -15.43
CA TYR A 3 10.19 5.85 -14.84
C TYR A 3 9.96 7.36 -15.09
N SER A 4 11.03 8.13 -15.22
CA SER A 4 10.93 9.56 -15.50
C SER A 4 10.26 9.89 -16.85
N CYS A 5 10.26 8.95 -17.80
CA CYS A 5 9.55 9.10 -19.07
C CYS A 5 8.02 9.19 -18.87
N PHE A 6 7.52 8.62 -17.77
CA PHE A 6 6.11 8.70 -17.38
C PHE A 6 5.82 9.90 -16.47
N GLY A 7 6.83 10.65 -16.02
CA GLY A 7 6.68 11.76 -15.07
C GLY A 7 6.38 11.32 -13.65
N LEU A 8 6.76 10.08 -13.30
CA LEU A 8 6.59 9.53 -11.96
C LEU A 8 7.60 10.13 -10.98
N ALA A 9 7.19 10.24 -9.71
CA ALA A 9 8.06 10.52 -8.57
C ALA A 9 8.62 9.22 -7.99
N THR A 10 9.68 9.31 -7.21
CA THR A 10 10.15 8.21 -6.36
C THR A 10 9.40 8.23 -5.02
N THR A 11 9.20 7.06 -4.38
CA THR A 11 8.64 7.03 -3.02
C THR A 11 9.55 7.77 -2.04
N LYS A 12 10.86 7.69 -2.17
CA LYS A 12 11.81 8.46 -1.36
C LYS A 12 11.46 9.95 -1.34
N SER A 13 11.20 10.56 -2.51
CA SER A 13 10.88 11.98 -2.59
C SER A 13 9.54 12.31 -1.95
N LEU A 14 8.52 11.44 -2.13
CA LEU A 14 7.19 11.63 -1.55
C LEU A 14 7.22 11.45 -0.03
N LEU A 15 7.88 10.40 0.47
CA LEU A 15 7.90 10.05 1.89
C LEU A 15 8.79 10.99 2.70
N THR A 16 9.86 11.52 2.12
CA THR A 16 10.66 12.57 2.78
C THR A 16 9.84 13.84 3.00
N ARG A 17 9.01 14.24 2.03
CA ARG A 17 8.07 15.37 2.21
C ARG A 17 7.01 15.06 3.26
N ALA A 18 6.48 13.84 3.28
CA ALA A 18 5.50 13.39 4.26
C ALA A 18 6.07 13.44 5.68
N LEU A 19 7.30 12.94 5.85
CA LEU A 19 8.02 12.96 7.13
C LEU A 19 8.17 14.38 7.67
N ASN A 20 8.62 15.31 6.83
CA ASN A 20 8.79 16.71 7.21
C ASN A 20 7.45 17.44 7.44
N GLY A 21 6.39 16.99 6.78
CA GLY A 21 5.06 17.59 6.82
C GLY A 21 4.10 17.00 7.84
N GLY A 22 4.48 15.90 8.53
CA GLY A 22 3.66 15.24 9.55
C GLY A 22 2.38 14.60 9.00
N TYR A 23 2.43 14.03 7.78
CA TYR A 23 1.32 13.31 7.15
C TYR A 23 1.81 11.97 6.58
N ALA A 24 0.91 11.11 6.12
CA ALA A 24 1.28 9.89 5.39
C ALA A 24 0.79 9.95 3.94
N VAL A 25 1.58 9.40 3.01
CA VAL A 25 1.17 9.19 1.62
C VAL A 25 0.43 7.85 1.54
N PRO A 26 -0.79 7.80 0.97
CA PRO A 26 -1.48 6.54 0.77
C PRO A 26 -0.80 5.71 -0.32
N GLY A 27 -0.54 4.43 -0.02
CA GLY A 27 -0.22 3.41 -1.00
C GLY A 27 -1.50 2.66 -1.37
N PHE A 28 -2.05 2.93 -2.55
CA PHE A 28 -3.26 2.28 -3.04
C PHE A 28 -2.94 1.20 -4.05
N ASN A 29 -3.35 -0.04 -3.76
CA ASN A 29 -3.21 -1.15 -4.70
C ASN A 29 -4.25 -1.04 -5.81
N PHE A 30 -3.81 -1.31 -7.04
CA PHE A 30 -4.69 -1.43 -8.20
C PHE A 30 -4.33 -2.69 -9.02
N TYR A 31 -5.32 -3.21 -9.76
CA TYR A 31 -5.22 -4.46 -10.50
C TYR A 31 -6.03 -4.47 -11.80
N ASN A 32 -6.65 -3.34 -12.16
CA ASN A 32 -7.34 -3.14 -13.43
C ASN A 32 -7.50 -1.63 -13.72
N MET A 33 -8.01 -1.31 -14.89
CA MET A 33 -8.21 0.06 -15.34
C MET A 33 -9.14 0.85 -14.42
N GLU A 34 -10.20 0.24 -13.93
CA GLU A 34 -11.21 0.90 -13.09
C GLU A 34 -10.63 1.32 -11.74
N THR A 35 -9.85 0.44 -11.11
CA THR A 35 -9.19 0.77 -9.83
C THR A 35 -8.14 1.85 -10.01
N LEU A 36 -7.35 1.79 -11.07
CA LEU A 36 -6.37 2.83 -11.40
C LEU A 36 -7.06 4.20 -11.59
N GLN A 37 -8.10 4.27 -12.43
CA GLN A 37 -8.82 5.53 -12.69
C GLN A 37 -9.47 6.10 -11.43
N ALA A 38 -10.04 5.25 -10.58
CA ALA A 38 -10.67 5.66 -9.34
C ALA A 38 -9.66 6.30 -8.36
N ILE A 39 -8.47 5.69 -8.23
CA ILE A 39 -7.39 6.19 -7.38
C ILE A 39 -6.85 7.53 -7.92
N LEU A 40 -6.58 7.61 -9.23
CA LEU A 40 -6.09 8.85 -9.87
C LEU A 40 -7.09 9.99 -9.70
N ARG A 41 -8.40 9.73 -9.90
CA ARG A 41 -9.48 10.71 -9.69
C ARG A 41 -9.51 11.20 -8.23
N ALA A 42 -9.33 10.32 -7.26
CA ALA A 42 -9.27 10.71 -5.85
C ALA A 42 -8.08 11.63 -5.56
N GLY A 43 -6.90 11.31 -6.12
CA GLY A 43 -5.71 12.16 -6.00
C GLY A 43 -5.88 13.52 -6.63
N GLU A 44 -6.50 13.61 -7.78
CA GLU A 44 -6.79 14.88 -8.47
C GLU A 44 -7.75 15.75 -7.64
N ILE A 45 -8.86 15.17 -7.17
CA ILE A 45 -9.87 15.87 -6.36
C ILE A 45 -9.25 16.40 -5.05
N THR A 46 -8.42 15.59 -4.40
CA THR A 46 -7.83 15.96 -3.09
C THR A 46 -6.51 16.68 -3.19
N GLN A 47 -5.93 16.80 -4.37
CA GLN A 47 -4.58 17.30 -4.60
C GLN A 47 -3.54 16.65 -3.66
N SER A 48 -3.60 15.33 -3.57
CA SER A 48 -2.75 14.51 -2.70
C SER A 48 -1.66 13.79 -3.50
N PRO A 49 -0.43 13.69 -2.96
CA PRO A 49 0.52 12.72 -3.48
C PRO A 49 -0.03 11.29 -3.26
N ILE A 50 0.27 10.39 -4.21
CA ILE A 50 -0.21 9.00 -4.19
C ILE A 50 0.91 8.04 -4.57
N ILE A 51 0.90 6.86 -3.96
CA ILE A 51 1.68 5.72 -4.39
C ILE A 51 0.72 4.71 -5.00
N LEU A 52 0.83 4.50 -6.31
CA LEU A 52 0.15 3.43 -7.04
C LEU A 52 0.91 2.12 -6.78
N GLN A 53 0.29 1.17 -6.12
CA GLN A 53 0.91 -0.10 -5.75
C GLN A 53 0.41 -1.25 -6.60
N VAL A 54 1.34 -2.15 -6.96
CA VAL A 54 1.07 -3.36 -7.73
C VAL A 54 1.81 -4.50 -7.05
N SER A 55 1.11 -5.53 -6.57
CA SER A 55 1.73 -6.77 -6.11
C SER A 55 2.24 -7.61 -7.27
N GLU A 56 3.07 -8.63 -6.99
CA GLU A 56 3.54 -9.55 -8.03
C GLU A 56 2.38 -10.26 -8.74
N GLU A 57 1.35 -10.66 -7.99
CA GLU A 57 0.16 -11.32 -8.54
C GLU A 57 -0.63 -10.36 -9.44
N ALA A 58 -0.80 -9.12 -9.03
CA ALA A 58 -1.46 -8.11 -9.85
C ALA A 58 -0.66 -7.77 -11.12
N LEU A 59 0.67 -7.73 -11.03
CA LEU A 59 1.57 -7.54 -12.18
C LEU A 59 1.45 -8.72 -13.16
N ASN A 60 1.40 -9.95 -12.66
CA ASN A 60 1.23 -11.14 -13.49
C ASN A 60 -0.17 -11.19 -14.13
N TYR A 61 -1.21 -10.75 -13.40
CA TYR A 61 -2.58 -10.68 -13.92
C TYR A 61 -2.73 -9.65 -15.05
N MET A 62 -2.17 -8.46 -14.89
CA MET A 62 -2.25 -7.37 -15.88
C MET A 62 -1.28 -7.54 -17.05
N THR A 63 -0.16 -8.22 -16.86
CA THR A 63 1.03 -8.26 -17.71
C THR A 63 1.77 -6.90 -17.82
N ASP A 64 3.06 -6.96 -18.11
CA ASP A 64 3.93 -5.76 -18.14
C ASP A 64 3.44 -4.70 -19.15
N ASP A 65 3.11 -5.13 -20.37
CA ASP A 65 2.74 -4.22 -21.46
C ASP A 65 1.40 -3.53 -21.20
N ILE A 66 0.40 -4.26 -20.69
CA ILE A 66 -0.92 -3.70 -20.34
C ILE A 66 -0.79 -2.72 -19.18
N LEU A 67 -0.09 -3.12 -18.12
CA LEU A 67 0.16 -2.24 -16.99
C LEU A 67 0.83 -0.94 -17.42
N MET A 68 1.97 -1.03 -18.12
CA MET A 68 2.72 0.16 -18.52
C MET A 68 1.99 0.99 -19.56
N GLY A 69 1.16 0.36 -20.41
CA GLY A 69 0.24 1.05 -21.32
C GLY A 69 -0.81 1.87 -20.56
N MET A 70 -1.40 1.32 -19.49
CA MET A 70 -2.33 2.07 -18.61
C MET A 70 -1.65 3.24 -17.91
N ILE A 71 -0.42 3.07 -17.41
CA ILE A 71 0.35 4.15 -16.76
C ILE A 71 0.71 5.24 -17.77
N ALA A 72 1.16 4.86 -18.99
CA ALA A 72 1.49 5.82 -20.05
C ALA A 72 0.27 6.63 -20.53
N GLY A 73 -0.90 6.00 -20.59
CA GLY A 73 -2.16 6.64 -20.98
C GLY A 73 -2.85 7.42 -19.85
N ALA A 74 -2.44 7.22 -18.61
CA ALA A 74 -3.06 7.87 -17.46
C ALA A 74 -2.70 9.36 -17.37
N LYS A 75 -3.70 10.20 -17.04
CA LYS A 75 -3.49 11.63 -16.80
C LYS A 75 -3.30 11.88 -15.32
N TYR A 76 -2.16 12.42 -14.95
CA TYR A 76 -1.84 12.84 -13.58
C TYR A 76 -0.80 13.96 -13.57
N LYS A 77 -0.69 14.69 -12.47
CA LYS A 77 0.35 15.70 -12.31
C LYS A 77 1.72 15.02 -12.15
N LYS A 78 2.70 15.46 -12.92
CA LYS A 78 4.08 14.97 -12.85
C LYS A 78 4.66 15.13 -11.44
N ASN A 79 5.51 14.20 -11.04
CA ASN A 79 6.25 14.19 -9.77
C ASN A 79 5.36 14.16 -8.50
N GLN A 80 4.12 13.67 -8.61
CA GLN A 80 3.19 13.54 -7.49
C GLN A 80 2.71 12.11 -7.26
N ILE A 81 2.99 11.24 -8.20
CA ILE A 81 2.59 9.82 -8.19
C ILE A 81 3.82 8.96 -8.35
N ALA A 82 4.00 7.99 -7.47
CA ALA A 82 4.97 6.92 -7.61
C ALA A 82 4.28 5.63 -8.06
N LEU A 83 4.95 4.84 -8.89
CA LEU A 83 4.56 3.46 -9.21
C LEU A 83 5.49 2.53 -8.43
N HIS A 84 4.91 1.67 -7.60
CA HIS A 84 5.60 0.88 -6.59
C HIS A 84 5.26 -0.60 -6.70
N LEU A 85 6.26 -1.46 -6.77
CA LEU A 85 6.10 -2.89 -6.57
C LEU A 85 5.87 -3.15 -5.07
N ASP A 86 4.71 -3.72 -4.75
CA ASP A 86 4.30 -4.05 -3.39
C ASP A 86 4.62 -5.53 -3.12
N HIS A 87 5.35 -5.83 -2.05
CA HIS A 87 5.79 -7.17 -1.64
C HIS A 87 6.48 -8.00 -2.74
N GLY A 88 7.57 -7.49 -3.30
CA GLY A 88 8.45 -8.28 -4.17
C GLY A 88 9.15 -9.39 -3.38
N HIS A 89 8.98 -10.66 -3.79
CA HIS A 89 9.49 -11.83 -3.06
C HIS A 89 10.91 -12.23 -3.45
N SER A 90 11.47 -11.63 -4.49
CA SER A 90 12.81 -11.96 -4.97
C SER A 90 13.53 -10.74 -5.55
N PHE A 91 14.86 -10.85 -5.68
CA PHE A 91 15.63 -9.86 -6.43
C PHE A 91 15.15 -9.77 -7.89
N GLU A 92 14.78 -10.86 -8.49
CA GLU A 92 14.34 -10.96 -9.87
C GLU A 92 13.02 -10.23 -10.11
N SER A 93 12.05 -10.33 -9.19
CA SER A 93 10.79 -9.57 -9.26
C SER A 93 11.03 -8.06 -9.09
N CYS A 94 11.88 -7.65 -8.14
CA CYS A 94 12.26 -6.25 -7.99
C CYS A 94 12.97 -5.72 -9.25
N ARG A 95 13.90 -6.49 -9.82
CA ARG A 95 14.60 -6.14 -11.05
C ARG A 95 13.62 -5.99 -12.22
N ARG A 96 12.69 -6.97 -12.43
CA ARG A 96 11.66 -6.89 -13.46
C ARG A 96 10.87 -5.58 -13.37
N ALA A 97 10.39 -5.23 -12.19
CA ALA A 97 9.63 -4.00 -11.97
C ALA A 97 10.47 -2.75 -12.32
N ILE A 98 11.74 -2.68 -11.91
CA ILE A 98 12.64 -1.59 -12.26
C ILE A 98 12.84 -1.50 -13.78
N ASP A 99 13.11 -2.63 -14.42
CA ASP A 99 13.42 -2.70 -15.85
C ASP A 99 12.24 -2.25 -16.72
N ILE A 100 11.00 -2.49 -16.30
CA ILE A 100 9.80 -2.04 -17.03
C ILE A 100 9.39 -0.59 -16.73
N GLY A 101 9.94 0.05 -15.66
CA GLY A 101 9.73 1.48 -15.43
C GLY A 101 9.03 1.85 -14.13
N PHE A 102 9.07 1.00 -13.12
CA PHE A 102 8.65 1.36 -11.77
C PHE A 102 9.60 2.38 -11.15
N SER A 103 9.06 3.34 -10.39
CA SER A 103 9.85 4.37 -9.70
C SER A 103 10.22 3.96 -8.27
N SER A 104 9.69 2.84 -7.80
CA SER A 104 9.94 2.29 -6.47
C SER A 104 9.64 0.79 -6.44
N VAL A 105 10.38 0.07 -5.62
CA VAL A 105 10.15 -1.36 -5.37
C VAL A 105 10.26 -1.66 -3.88
N MET A 106 9.47 -2.62 -3.40
CA MET A 106 9.67 -3.24 -2.09
C MET A 106 10.22 -4.65 -2.27
N PHE A 107 11.25 -4.98 -1.49
CA PHE A 107 11.67 -6.35 -1.26
C PHE A 107 11.19 -6.78 0.13
N ASP A 108 10.32 -7.79 0.16
CA ASP A 108 9.82 -8.39 1.40
C ASP A 108 10.65 -9.63 1.77
N GLY A 109 11.69 -9.37 2.56
CA GLY A 109 12.54 -10.42 3.15
C GLY A 109 12.16 -10.78 4.59
N SER A 110 10.99 -10.35 5.08
CA SER A 110 10.58 -10.46 6.49
C SER A 110 10.53 -11.91 6.99
N ALA A 111 10.20 -12.87 6.13
CA ALA A 111 10.17 -14.29 6.44
C ALA A 111 11.56 -14.99 6.41
N LEU A 112 12.58 -14.31 5.91
CA LEU A 112 13.94 -14.84 5.81
C LEU A 112 14.72 -14.65 7.12
N PRO A 113 15.79 -15.46 7.36
CA PRO A 113 16.77 -15.14 8.38
C PRO A 113 17.33 -13.72 8.18
N LEU A 114 17.56 -12.98 9.26
CA LEU A 114 17.97 -11.58 9.22
C LEU A 114 19.14 -11.29 8.26
N GLN A 115 20.15 -12.14 8.24
CA GLN A 115 21.32 -11.95 7.39
C GLN A 115 21.02 -12.12 5.90
N ASP A 116 20.11 -13.04 5.56
CA ASP A 116 19.65 -13.24 4.19
C ASP A 116 18.76 -12.07 3.73
N ASN A 117 17.84 -11.59 4.61
CA ASN A 117 17.08 -10.39 4.36
C ASN A 117 18.01 -9.20 4.07
N ILE A 118 18.99 -8.93 4.93
CA ILE A 118 19.99 -7.86 4.73
C ILE A 118 20.72 -8.01 3.39
N LYS A 119 21.21 -9.21 3.09
CA LYS A 119 21.99 -9.48 1.88
C LYS A 119 21.19 -9.23 0.60
N ILE A 120 19.94 -9.73 0.55
CA ILE A 120 19.10 -9.57 -0.65
C ILE A 120 18.60 -8.12 -0.75
N SER A 121 18.13 -7.53 0.35
CA SER A 121 17.73 -6.12 0.42
C SER A 121 18.84 -5.20 -0.08
N ARG A 122 20.07 -5.43 0.35
CA ARG A 122 21.24 -4.66 -0.13
C ARG A 122 21.45 -4.83 -1.63
N ARG A 123 21.34 -6.07 -2.15
CA ARG A 123 21.47 -6.34 -3.59
C ARG A 123 20.40 -5.61 -4.40
N VAL A 124 19.15 -5.57 -3.90
CA VAL A 124 18.06 -4.84 -4.53
C VAL A 124 18.36 -3.33 -4.51
N ALA A 125 18.78 -2.78 -3.37
CA ALA A 125 19.12 -1.36 -3.26
C ALA A 125 20.28 -0.96 -4.18
N ASP A 126 21.33 -1.75 -4.24
CA ASP A 126 22.47 -1.50 -5.12
C ASP A 126 22.10 -1.56 -6.61
N TYR A 127 21.10 -2.34 -6.99
CA TYR A 127 20.57 -2.36 -8.35
C TYR A 127 19.66 -1.16 -8.61
N ALA A 128 18.65 -0.94 -7.77
CA ALA A 128 17.65 0.11 -7.92
C ALA A 128 18.23 1.52 -7.97
N HIS A 129 19.19 1.81 -7.10
CA HIS A 129 19.84 3.13 -7.02
C HIS A 129 20.64 3.50 -8.27
N LYS A 130 21.05 2.54 -9.11
CA LYS A 130 21.67 2.84 -10.43
C LYS A 130 20.69 3.51 -11.39
N PHE A 131 19.41 3.36 -11.14
CA PHE A 131 18.32 3.90 -11.95
C PHE A 131 17.52 4.96 -11.21
N ASP A 132 18.02 5.48 -10.08
CA ASP A 132 17.33 6.42 -9.18
C ASP A 132 15.97 5.89 -8.69
N VAL A 133 15.76 4.57 -8.63
CA VAL A 133 14.56 3.92 -8.12
C VAL A 133 14.66 3.73 -6.61
N SER A 134 13.60 4.08 -5.87
CA SER A 134 13.56 3.93 -4.41
C SER A 134 13.33 2.48 -3.99
N VAL A 135 13.88 2.11 -2.83
CA VAL A 135 13.72 0.78 -2.23
C VAL A 135 13.05 0.87 -0.86
N GLU A 136 12.02 0.09 -0.69
CA GLU A 136 11.40 -0.24 0.60
C GLU A 136 11.82 -1.65 1.01
N THR A 137 12.05 -1.86 2.30
CA THR A 137 12.33 -3.20 2.87
C THR A 137 11.46 -3.42 4.10
N GLU A 138 11.31 -4.67 4.53
CA GLU A 138 10.52 -5.02 5.71
C GLU A 138 11.34 -5.71 6.78
N LEU A 139 11.11 -5.33 8.04
CA LEU A 139 11.70 -5.93 9.22
C LEU A 139 10.60 -6.26 10.25
N GLY A 140 10.57 -7.52 10.68
CA GLY A 140 9.45 -8.10 11.45
C GLY A 140 8.46 -8.80 10.52
N VAL A 141 7.61 -9.66 11.06
CA VAL A 141 6.67 -10.49 10.28
C VAL A 141 5.24 -10.07 10.60
N LEU A 142 4.50 -9.73 9.55
CA LEU A 142 3.05 -9.48 9.65
C LEU A 142 2.29 -10.81 9.52
N ALA A 143 1.30 -10.99 10.39
CA ALA A 143 0.36 -12.11 10.27
C ALA A 143 -0.71 -11.82 9.21
N GLY A 144 -1.42 -12.87 8.77
CA GLY A 144 -2.60 -12.75 7.91
C GLY A 144 -2.41 -13.33 6.51
N ILE A 145 -3.39 -13.02 5.64
CA ILE A 145 -3.44 -13.51 4.27
C ILE A 145 -3.24 -12.33 3.33
N GLU A 146 -2.26 -12.43 2.47
CA GLU A 146 -1.98 -11.48 1.40
C GLU A 146 -2.04 -12.21 0.06
N ASP A 147 -2.80 -11.66 -0.88
CA ASP A 147 -3.03 -12.22 -2.22
C ASP A 147 -3.20 -13.75 -2.21
N GLU A 148 -4.13 -14.22 -1.36
CA GLU A 148 -4.50 -15.65 -1.18
C GLU A 148 -3.42 -16.53 -0.53
N THR A 149 -2.26 -15.98 -0.19
CA THR A 149 -1.19 -16.69 0.54
C THR A 149 -1.21 -16.39 2.04
N THR A 150 -1.23 -17.43 2.87
CA THR A 150 -1.11 -17.30 4.33
C THR A 150 0.34 -17.04 4.70
N LYS A 151 0.66 -15.85 5.24
CA LYS A 151 2.05 -15.51 5.62
C LYS A 151 2.46 -16.06 6.97
N SER A 152 1.65 -15.96 8.01
CA SER A 152 1.95 -16.44 9.36
C SER A 152 0.71 -16.40 10.25
N ASP A 153 0.63 -17.31 11.22
CA ASP A 153 -0.41 -17.30 12.28
C ASP A 153 -0.02 -16.43 13.48
N SER A 154 1.23 -15.96 13.55
CA SER A 154 1.75 -15.15 14.66
C SER A 154 2.47 -13.90 14.16
N HIS A 155 2.35 -12.81 14.92
CA HIS A 155 3.13 -11.59 14.72
C HIS A 155 4.55 -11.75 15.28
N ASN A 156 5.54 -11.33 14.49
CA ASN A 156 6.87 -11.08 14.99
C ASN A 156 7.16 -9.58 14.88
N TYR A 157 6.99 -8.85 15.99
CA TYR A 157 7.19 -7.40 16.01
C TYR A 157 8.60 -7.02 15.60
N THR A 158 8.73 -5.86 14.96
CA THR A 158 10.05 -5.29 14.64
C THR A 158 10.82 -5.00 15.92
N ASP A 159 12.04 -5.53 16.03
CA ASP A 159 12.94 -5.25 17.15
C ASP A 159 13.60 -3.88 16.96
N PRO A 160 13.32 -2.87 17.83
CA PRO A 160 13.89 -1.54 17.70
C PRO A 160 15.42 -1.51 17.84
N SER A 161 16.03 -2.50 18.50
CA SER A 161 17.47 -2.51 18.74
C SER A 161 18.32 -2.71 17.49
N ILE A 162 17.77 -3.41 16.48
CA ILE A 162 18.49 -3.76 15.26
C ILE A 162 18.16 -2.87 14.04
N VAL A 163 17.12 -2.00 14.12
CA VAL A 163 16.65 -1.23 12.95
C VAL A 163 17.73 -0.30 12.37
N ARG A 164 18.57 0.30 13.23
CA ARG A 164 19.64 1.20 12.77
C ARG A 164 20.66 0.47 11.91
N ASP A 165 21.11 -0.67 12.38
CA ASP A 165 22.09 -1.49 11.68
C ASP A 165 21.49 -2.10 10.42
N PHE A 166 20.23 -2.53 10.46
CA PHE A 166 19.49 -3.03 9.30
C PHE A 166 19.42 -1.97 8.19
N VAL A 167 18.94 -0.76 8.48
CA VAL A 167 18.83 0.34 7.51
C VAL A 167 20.20 0.71 6.94
N LYS A 168 21.24 0.76 7.78
CA LYS A 168 22.60 1.06 7.34
C LYS A 168 23.15 -0.01 6.40
N GLN A 169 22.92 -1.29 6.70
CA GLN A 169 23.46 -2.41 5.91
C GLN A 169 22.68 -2.60 4.60
N THR A 170 21.35 -2.44 4.62
CA THR A 170 20.51 -2.60 3.43
C THR A 170 20.57 -1.39 2.50
N ASN A 171 20.87 -0.19 3.01
CA ASN A 171 20.80 1.07 2.27
C ASN A 171 19.39 1.35 1.71
N THR A 172 18.34 0.92 2.43
CA THR A 172 16.94 1.13 2.07
C THR A 172 16.54 2.60 2.19
N ASP A 173 15.54 3.04 1.39
CA ASP A 173 15.01 4.41 1.42
C ASP A 173 13.81 4.55 2.36
N SER A 174 13.11 3.45 2.66
CA SER A 174 12.03 3.38 3.64
C SER A 174 11.96 1.99 4.27
N LEU A 175 11.40 1.91 5.48
CA LEU A 175 11.32 0.68 6.25
C LEU A 175 9.87 0.38 6.64
N ALA A 176 9.34 -0.76 6.19
CA ALA A 176 8.10 -1.32 6.68
C ALA A 176 8.33 -2.02 8.02
N VAL A 177 7.43 -1.76 8.97
CA VAL A 177 7.56 -2.21 10.36
C VAL A 177 6.31 -2.96 10.85
N ALA A 178 6.53 -4.05 11.58
CA ALA A 178 5.50 -4.85 12.21
C ALA A 178 5.24 -4.35 13.64
N ILE A 179 4.09 -3.71 13.84
CA ILE A 179 3.67 -3.18 15.15
C ILE A 179 2.28 -3.69 15.57
N GLY A 180 1.79 -4.79 14.96
CA GLY A 180 0.51 -5.43 15.32
C GLY A 180 -0.60 -5.24 14.28
N THR A 181 -0.30 -4.80 13.08
CA THR A 181 -1.20 -4.88 11.92
C THR A 181 -1.14 -6.27 11.28
N SER A 182 -2.15 -6.64 10.48
CA SER A 182 -2.16 -7.90 9.72
C SER A 182 -2.79 -7.73 8.34
N HIS A 183 -2.37 -8.56 7.39
CA HIS A 183 -2.92 -8.57 6.03
C HIS A 183 -4.36 -9.10 5.97
N GLY A 184 -5.07 -8.81 4.87
CA GLY A 184 -6.43 -9.26 4.62
C GLY A 184 -7.53 -8.41 5.26
N ALA A 185 -8.77 -8.88 5.19
CA ALA A 185 -9.96 -8.18 5.70
C ALA A 185 -10.22 -8.45 7.20
N TYR A 186 -9.57 -9.43 7.79
CA TYR A 186 -9.74 -9.86 9.19
C TYR A 186 -8.55 -9.44 10.05
N LYS A 187 -8.29 -8.13 10.13
CA LYS A 187 -7.06 -7.58 10.73
C LYS A 187 -7.00 -7.67 12.25
N THR A 188 -8.15 -7.85 12.93
CA THR A 188 -8.20 -7.97 14.39
C THR A 188 -9.16 -9.08 14.79
N LYS A 189 -8.67 -10.05 15.56
CA LYS A 189 -9.52 -11.07 16.21
C LYS A 189 -10.28 -10.49 17.41
N ASN A 190 -9.76 -9.42 18.01
CA ASN A 190 -10.35 -8.73 19.17
C ASN A 190 -10.56 -7.24 18.87
N THR A 191 -11.72 -6.71 19.26
CA THR A 191 -12.07 -5.28 19.13
C THR A 191 -11.12 -4.32 19.86
N ASN A 192 -10.31 -4.84 20.80
CA ASN A 192 -9.41 -4.07 21.65
C ASN A 192 -7.92 -4.22 21.28
N GLN A 193 -7.59 -4.83 20.14
CA GLN A 193 -6.19 -4.94 19.73
C GLN A 193 -5.63 -3.54 19.46
N LYS A 194 -4.59 -3.17 20.21
CA LYS A 194 -3.87 -1.91 20.05
C LYS A 194 -2.56 -2.15 19.32
N LEU A 195 -2.21 -1.21 18.45
CA LEU A 195 -0.88 -1.18 17.85
C LEU A 195 0.18 -0.91 18.92
N ARG A 196 1.37 -1.48 18.77
CA ARG A 196 2.51 -1.31 19.66
C ARG A 196 3.22 0.02 19.39
N PHE A 197 2.57 1.11 19.84
CA PHE A 197 3.11 2.46 19.70
C PHE A 197 4.41 2.67 20.46
N ASP A 198 4.63 1.92 21.54
CA ASP A 198 5.90 1.89 22.27
C ASP A 198 7.06 1.42 21.40
N ILE A 199 6.85 0.36 20.60
CA ILE A 199 7.82 -0.14 19.61
C ILE A 199 8.02 0.90 18.50
N LEU A 200 6.95 1.44 17.94
CA LEU A 200 7.03 2.44 16.87
C LEU A 200 7.84 3.67 17.30
N GLN A 201 7.61 4.17 18.52
CA GLN A 201 8.34 5.32 19.04
C GLN A 201 9.84 5.04 19.19
N GLN A 202 10.22 3.85 19.67
CA GLN A 202 11.62 3.45 19.77
C GLN A 202 12.27 3.33 18.39
N ILE A 203 11.57 2.75 17.40
CA ILE A 203 12.06 2.67 16.02
C ILE A 203 12.30 4.07 15.46
N ALA A 204 11.31 4.97 15.58
CA ALA A 204 11.41 6.34 15.10
C ALA A 204 12.59 7.11 15.73
N MET A 205 12.84 6.93 17.02
CA MET A 205 14.00 7.52 17.69
C MET A 205 15.34 6.97 17.18
N ASN A 206 15.40 5.69 16.83
CA ASN A 206 16.62 5.04 16.36
C ASN A 206 16.98 5.40 14.91
N ILE A 207 15.98 5.67 14.06
CA ILE A 207 16.14 6.00 12.64
C ILE A 207 15.30 7.22 12.22
N PRO A 208 15.51 8.41 12.84
CA PRO A 208 14.62 9.57 12.71
C PRO A 208 14.57 10.20 11.31
N LYS A 209 15.46 9.80 10.40
CA LYS A 209 15.51 10.28 9.02
C LYS A 209 14.97 9.29 8.00
N THR A 210 14.67 8.05 8.43
CA THR A 210 14.16 6.99 7.55
C THR A 210 12.64 6.99 7.59
N PRO A 211 11.96 7.20 6.46
CA PRO A 211 10.51 7.05 6.35
C PRO A 211 10.04 5.66 6.82
N LEU A 212 9.01 5.61 7.66
CA LEU A 212 8.42 4.37 8.15
C LEU A 212 7.12 4.06 7.42
N VAL A 213 6.89 2.79 7.16
CA VAL A 213 5.73 2.29 6.40
C VAL A 213 4.92 1.31 7.24
N LEU A 214 3.60 1.37 7.11
CA LEU A 214 2.68 0.47 7.78
C LEU A 214 1.87 -0.33 6.76
N HIS A 215 2.13 -1.65 6.73
CA HIS A 215 1.38 -2.64 5.95
C HIS A 215 0.24 -3.24 6.76
N GLY A 216 -0.68 -3.93 6.09
CA GLY A 216 -1.80 -4.58 6.77
C GLY A 216 -2.73 -3.61 7.51
N ALA A 217 -2.80 -2.34 7.13
CA ALA A 217 -3.37 -1.26 7.91
C ALA A 217 -4.69 -0.68 7.37
N SER A 218 -5.33 -1.30 6.38
CA SER A 218 -6.62 -0.80 5.84
C SER A 218 -7.69 -0.64 6.92
N SER A 219 -8.48 0.42 6.85
CA SER A 219 -9.49 0.78 7.85
C SER A 219 -10.77 -0.08 7.84
N ILE A 220 -11.06 -0.83 6.75
CA ILE A 220 -12.23 -1.69 6.54
C ILE A 220 -13.57 -1.05 6.96
N PRO A 221 -14.14 -0.13 6.16
CA PRO A 221 -15.41 0.50 6.49
C PRO A 221 -16.56 -0.51 6.55
N GLN A 222 -17.25 -0.59 7.68
CA GLN A 222 -18.31 -1.58 7.93
C GLN A 222 -19.51 -1.45 6.95
N LYS A 223 -19.72 -0.28 6.37
CA LYS A 223 -20.74 -0.09 5.33
C LYS A 223 -20.55 -1.03 4.14
N PHE A 224 -19.29 -1.29 3.72
CA PHE A 224 -18.99 -2.20 2.61
C PHE A 224 -19.21 -3.65 3.02
N VAL A 225 -18.78 -4.04 4.21
CA VAL A 225 -19.02 -5.38 4.78
C VAL A 225 -20.52 -5.67 4.84
N ASN A 226 -21.30 -4.74 5.38
CA ASN A 226 -22.76 -4.88 5.49
C ASN A 226 -23.42 -4.98 4.10
N THR A 227 -22.98 -4.16 3.13
CA THR A 227 -23.51 -4.21 1.76
C THR A 227 -23.21 -5.54 1.10
N ILE A 228 -21.96 -6.02 1.17
CA ILE A 228 -21.54 -7.29 0.57
C ILE A 228 -22.34 -8.45 1.16
N ASN A 229 -22.48 -8.52 2.48
CA ASN A 229 -23.23 -9.57 3.16
C ASN A 229 -24.73 -9.52 2.82
N LYS A 230 -25.31 -8.31 2.71
CA LYS A 230 -26.69 -8.13 2.28
C LYS A 230 -26.96 -8.70 0.87
N PHE A 231 -25.97 -8.66 -0.02
CA PHE A 231 -26.10 -9.07 -1.41
C PHE A 231 -25.33 -10.36 -1.73
N GLY A 232 -25.40 -11.34 -0.82
CA GLY A 232 -25.07 -12.74 -1.09
C GLY A 232 -23.59 -13.12 -0.87
N CYS A 233 -22.91 -12.45 0.03
CA CYS A 233 -21.60 -12.86 0.53
C CYS A 233 -21.65 -13.12 2.04
N ASP A 234 -20.66 -13.82 2.56
CA ASP A 234 -20.43 -13.98 3.99
C ASP A 234 -18.99 -13.60 4.35
N ILE A 235 -18.80 -12.34 4.70
CA ILE A 235 -17.53 -11.80 5.23
C ILE A 235 -17.73 -11.28 6.65
N THR A 236 -18.53 -12.00 7.43
CA THR A 236 -18.84 -11.66 8.81
C THR A 236 -17.56 -11.54 9.66
N GLY A 237 -17.46 -10.49 10.44
CA GLY A 237 -16.29 -10.25 11.31
C GLY A 237 -15.09 -9.56 10.65
N ALA A 238 -15.17 -9.21 9.36
CA ALA A 238 -14.14 -8.40 8.70
C ALA A 238 -14.01 -7.03 9.38
N ARG A 239 -12.80 -6.71 9.84
CA ARG A 239 -12.49 -5.47 10.59
C ARG A 239 -11.10 -4.99 10.26
N GLY A 240 -10.95 -3.67 10.11
CA GLY A 240 -9.67 -2.99 9.90
C GLY A 240 -9.10 -2.36 11.16
N ILE A 241 -8.01 -1.64 10.98
CA ILE A 241 -7.40 -0.85 12.05
C ILE A 241 -8.24 0.43 12.25
N PRO A 242 -8.58 0.80 13.49
CA PRO A 242 -9.30 2.04 13.77
C PRO A 242 -8.54 3.28 13.29
N SER A 243 -9.22 4.21 12.61
CA SER A 243 -8.62 5.43 12.05
C SER A 243 -7.87 6.28 13.08
N VAL A 244 -8.32 6.25 14.35
CA VAL A 244 -7.63 6.95 15.46
C VAL A 244 -6.23 6.36 15.70
N GLN A 245 -6.08 5.03 15.62
CA GLN A 245 -4.77 4.38 15.77
C GLN A 245 -3.87 4.69 14.58
N LEU A 246 -4.40 4.74 13.36
CA LEU A 246 -3.64 5.10 12.15
C LEU A 246 -3.14 6.55 12.24
N ARG A 247 -4.00 7.49 12.62
CA ARG A 247 -3.57 8.89 12.83
C ARG A 247 -2.53 9.01 13.93
N HIS A 248 -2.63 8.23 15.01
CA HIS A 248 -1.60 8.21 16.04
C HIS A 248 -0.27 7.65 15.52
N ALA A 249 -0.31 6.58 14.71
CA ALA A 249 0.89 6.05 14.08
C ALA A 249 1.56 7.08 13.14
N ILE A 250 0.78 7.86 12.39
CA ILE A 250 1.28 8.96 11.55
C ILE A 250 1.97 10.03 12.42
N ALA A 251 1.36 10.42 13.53
CA ALA A 251 1.98 11.36 14.48
C ALA A 251 3.28 10.82 15.11
N LEU A 252 3.47 9.49 15.09
CA LEU A 252 4.67 8.78 15.55
C LEU A 252 5.59 8.32 14.40
N HIS A 253 5.64 9.06 13.28
CA HIS A 253 6.62 8.85 12.20
C HIS A 253 6.20 7.94 11.04
N ILE A 254 4.99 7.36 11.02
CA ILE A 254 4.53 6.64 9.83
C ILE A 254 4.26 7.64 8.69
N THR A 255 4.87 7.37 7.53
CA THR A 255 4.83 8.24 6.33
C THR A 255 4.15 7.60 5.12
N LYS A 256 3.90 6.29 5.16
CA LYS A 256 3.14 5.55 4.15
C LYS A 256 2.24 4.54 4.85
N ILE A 257 1.02 4.40 4.35
CA ILE A 257 0.08 3.36 4.79
C ILE A 257 -0.51 2.69 3.55
N ASN A 258 -0.42 1.35 3.52
CA ASN A 258 -0.98 0.56 2.44
C ASN A 258 -2.49 0.38 2.60
N VAL A 259 -3.23 0.60 1.51
CA VAL A 259 -4.69 0.48 1.45
C VAL A 259 -5.07 -0.38 0.24
N ASP A 260 -5.41 -1.63 0.49
CA ASP A 260 -5.89 -2.58 -0.51
C ASP A 260 -7.30 -3.12 -0.16
N SER A 261 -7.45 -3.85 0.94
CA SER A 261 -8.69 -4.55 1.31
C SER A 261 -9.91 -3.62 1.33
N ALA A 262 -9.78 -2.36 1.78
CA ALA A 262 -10.89 -1.40 1.78
C ALA A 262 -11.37 -1.06 0.35
N SER A 263 -10.44 -0.96 -0.61
CA SER A 263 -10.75 -0.71 -2.02
C SER A 263 -11.40 -1.92 -2.68
N ARG A 264 -10.89 -3.14 -2.42
CA ARG A 264 -11.51 -4.40 -2.90
C ARG A 264 -12.94 -4.54 -2.39
N LEU A 265 -13.18 -4.23 -1.11
CA LEU A 265 -14.52 -4.28 -0.52
C LEU A 265 -15.46 -3.21 -1.09
N ALA A 266 -14.97 -1.99 -1.33
CA ALA A 266 -15.76 -0.93 -1.95
C ALA A 266 -16.17 -1.32 -3.37
N PHE A 267 -15.26 -1.86 -4.16
CA PHE A 267 -15.53 -2.37 -5.51
C PHE A 267 -16.61 -3.47 -5.49
N THR A 268 -16.36 -4.52 -4.71
CA THR A 268 -17.25 -5.69 -4.64
C THR A 268 -18.64 -5.31 -4.12
N ALA A 269 -18.73 -4.43 -3.12
CA ALA A 269 -19.99 -3.95 -2.59
C ALA A 269 -20.83 -3.25 -3.67
N ALA A 270 -20.22 -2.33 -4.42
CA ALA A 270 -20.90 -1.57 -5.46
C ALA A 270 -21.36 -2.45 -6.63
N VAL A 271 -20.54 -3.40 -7.08
CA VAL A 271 -20.89 -4.35 -8.13
C VAL A 271 -22.07 -5.22 -7.69
N ARG A 272 -21.99 -5.85 -6.51
CA ARG A 272 -23.05 -6.71 -5.98
C ARG A 272 -24.36 -5.96 -5.78
N GLU A 273 -24.31 -4.76 -5.20
CA GLU A 273 -25.49 -3.92 -5.00
C GLU A 273 -26.15 -3.56 -6.33
N THR A 274 -25.35 -3.14 -7.33
CA THR A 274 -25.90 -2.77 -8.64
C THR A 274 -26.57 -3.95 -9.32
N LEU A 275 -25.90 -5.09 -9.41
CA LEU A 275 -26.45 -6.29 -10.06
C LEU A 275 -27.66 -6.85 -9.34
N SER A 276 -27.75 -6.72 -8.02
CA SER A 276 -28.90 -7.18 -7.25
C SER A 276 -30.12 -6.24 -7.34
N ARG A 277 -29.90 -4.92 -7.40
CA ARG A 277 -30.97 -3.94 -7.49
C ARG A 277 -31.54 -3.77 -8.90
N GLU A 278 -30.70 -3.98 -9.90
CA GLU A 278 -31.02 -3.80 -11.30
C GLU A 278 -30.81 -5.12 -12.06
N ALA A 279 -31.77 -6.06 -11.86
CA ALA A 279 -31.65 -7.43 -12.37
C ALA A 279 -31.43 -7.54 -13.90
N ASN A 280 -31.80 -6.52 -14.68
CA ASN A 280 -31.64 -6.50 -16.14
C ASN A 280 -30.33 -5.85 -16.59
N VAL A 281 -29.46 -5.42 -15.67
CA VAL A 281 -28.18 -4.82 -16.03
C VAL A 281 -27.19 -5.90 -16.44
N PHE A 282 -26.78 -5.86 -17.71
CA PHE A 282 -25.72 -6.72 -18.28
C PHE A 282 -24.58 -5.91 -18.94
N ASN A 283 -24.67 -4.56 -18.96
CA ASN A 283 -23.62 -3.70 -19.48
C ASN A 283 -22.55 -3.50 -18.39
N PRO A 284 -21.30 -4.06 -18.56
CA PRO A 284 -20.28 -3.97 -17.55
C PRO A 284 -19.90 -2.53 -17.20
N ARG A 285 -19.91 -1.61 -18.13
CA ARG A 285 -19.60 -0.20 -17.88
C ARG A 285 -20.49 0.40 -16.77
N LYS A 286 -21.75 -0.05 -16.62
CA LYS A 286 -22.65 0.50 -15.63
C LYS A 286 -22.24 0.11 -14.21
N TYR A 287 -22.08 -1.19 -13.92
CA TYR A 287 -21.70 -1.63 -12.58
C TYR A 287 -20.22 -1.35 -12.24
N LEU A 288 -19.33 -1.30 -13.25
CA LEU A 288 -17.95 -0.89 -13.05
C LEU A 288 -17.82 0.61 -12.78
N THR A 289 -18.64 1.47 -13.41
CA THR A 289 -18.67 2.90 -13.07
C THR A 289 -19.08 3.12 -11.60
N ASN A 290 -20.12 2.41 -11.14
CA ASN A 290 -20.53 2.48 -9.73
C ASN A 290 -19.42 2.00 -8.78
N ALA A 291 -18.66 0.97 -9.18
CA ALA A 291 -17.50 0.50 -8.43
C ALA A 291 -16.37 1.53 -8.38
N MET A 292 -16.05 2.18 -9.51
CA MET A 292 -15.08 3.28 -9.56
C MET A 292 -15.48 4.43 -8.63
N ASP A 293 -16.73 4.84 -8.64
CA ASP A 293 -17.23 5.90 -7.76
C ASP A 293 -17.12 5.52 -6.27
N ALA A 294 -17.38 4.26 -5.93
CA ALA A 294 -17.26 3.77 -4.56
C ALA A 294 -15.80 3.78 -4.09
N ILE A 295 -14.86 3.32 -4.94
CA ILE A 295 -13.41 3.38 -4.64
C ILE A 295 -12.95 4.83 -4.53
N THR A 296 -13.32 5.71 -5.48
CA THR A 296 -12.94 7.13 -5.45
C THR A 296 -13.35 7.77 -4.11
N LYS A 297 -14.59 7.56 -3.68
CA LYS A 297 -15.11 8.07 -2.39
C LYS A 297 -14.34 7.49 -1.20
N ASN A 298 -13.97 6.20 -1.25
CA ASN A 298 -13.16 5.58 -0.21
C ASN A 298 -11.76 6.18 -0.15
N CYS A 299 -11.08 6.31 -1.30
CA CYS A 299 -9.74 6.90 -1.37
C CYS A 299 -9.72 8.36 -0.87
N ILE A 300 -10.72 9.17 -1.24
CA ILE A 300 -10.86 10.54 -0.72
C ILE A 300 -10.97 10.54 0.81
N ASN A 301 -11.79 9.64 1.37
CA ASN A 301 -11.92 9.51 2.83
C ASN A 301 -10.60 9.12 3.50
N GLU A 302 -9.87 8.14 2.95
CA GLU A 302 -8.55 7.74 3.47
C GLU A 302 -7.56 8.91 3.43
N ILE A 303 -7.48 9.62 2.31
CA ILE A 303 -6.58 10.78 2.10
C ILE A 303 -6.87 11.90 3.12
N GLN A 304 -8.14 12.31 3.23
CA GLN A 304 -8.49 13.49 4.02
C GLN A 304 -8.58 13.20 5.52
N ASN A 305 -9.19 12.06 5.89
CA ASN A 305 -9.56 11.80 7.28
C ASN A 305 -8.57 10.89 8.03
N ILE A 306 -7.66 10.22 7.31
CA ILE A 306 -6.68 9.33 7.94
C ILE A 306 -5.26 9.82 7.66
N MET A 307 -4.87 9.95 6.36
CA MET A 307 -3.50 10.26 5.95
C MET A 307 -3.11 11.73 6.16
N GLY A 308 -4.08 12.65 6.08
CA GLY A 308 -3.80 14.09 6.16
C GLY A 308 -2.99 14.62 4.98
N SER A 309 -2.98 13.90 3.85
CA SER A 309 -2.19 14.23 2.65
C SER A 309 -2.90 15.12 1.63
N GLY A 310 -4.16 15.46 1.86
CA GLY A 310 -4.89 16.39 1.01
C GLY A 310 -4.20 17.76 0.93
N TYR A 311 -4.12 18.33 -0.29
CA TYR A 311 -3.46 19.61 -0.60
C TYR A 311 -1.96 19.65 -0.21
N LYS A 312 -1.25 18.50 -0.32
CA LYS A 312 0.19 18.39 0.00
C LYS A 312 1.07 18.22 -1.27
N ILE A 313 0.55 18.65 -2.43
CA ILE A 313 1.27 18.65 -3.70
C ILE A 313 1.81 20.02 -4.07
#